data_1fb25f1c27564941510383d709c8fb61
#
_entry.id   1fb25f1c27564941510383d709c8fb61
#
_cell.length_a   1.000
_cell.length_b   1.000
_cell.length_c   1.000
_cell.angle_alpha   90.00
_cell.angle_beta   90.00
_cell.angle_gamma   90.00
#
_symmetry.space_group_name_H-M   'P 1'
#
loop_
_entity.id
_entity.type
_entity.pdbx_description
1 polymer ?
#
loop_
_entity_poly.entity_id
_entity_poly.type
_entity_poly.pdbx_seq_one_letter_code
_entity_poly.pdbx_strand_id
1 'polypeptide(L)'
;APDLGTGSKIGGASWQWAVSSSCDTPEAGDAWINFILDPARVAAIADAQTTIPGSDAAKALSTKFGEGGPLAIFYDLSKAQAVIRPPTPAYTTIAKVFEKAAADISNGADVAGTLDAAVDEIDADIESNGGYGFK
;
A
#
# COMPACT_ATOMS: atom_id res chain seq x y z
N ALA A 1 0.13 3.95 15.80
CA ALA A 1 1.60 3.99 15.72
C ALA A 1 2.11 5.08 16.65
N PRO A 2 3.34 4.99 17.18
CA PRO A 2 3.92 6.06 17.98
C PRO A 2 4.16 7.30 17.11
N ASP A 3 4.06 8.47 17.73
CA ASP A 3 4.48 9.74 17.11
C ASP A 3 5.98 9.92 17.31
N LEU A 4 6.73 9.98 16.22
CA LEU A 4 8.18 10.21 16.21
C LEU A 4 8.54 11.66 15.87
N GLY A 5 7.62 12.62 16.07
CA GLY A 5 7.82 14.05 15.84
C GLY A 5 7.19 14.58 14.55
N THR A 6 6.59 13.74 13.75
CA THR A 6 5.92 14.12 12.47
C THR A 6 4.45 13.70 12.42
N GLY A 7 3.85 13.39 13.54
CA GLY A 7 2.55 12.75 13.67
C GLY A 7 2.63 11.23 13.51
N SER A 8 1.66 10.53 14.09
CA SER A 8 1.55 9.07 13.93
C SER A 8 1.32 8.69 12.48
N LYS A 9 2.14 7.78 11.94
CA LYS A 9 2.04 7.25 10.58
C LYS A 9 1.99 5.73 10.60
N ILE A 10 1.23 5.15 9.68
CA ILE A 10 1.19 3.70 9.45
C ILE A 10 1.39 3.43 7.96
N GLY A 11 2.14 2.39 7.63
CA GLY A 11 2.29 1.98 6.24
C GLY A 11 0.94 1.54 5.68
N GLY A 12 0.53 2.13 4.56
CA GLY A 12 -0.66 1.75 3.82
C GLY A 12 -0.30 0.91 2.60
N ALA A 13 -1.01 -0.21 2.42
CA ALA A 13 -0.92 -1.03 1.21
C ALA A 13 -2.32 -1.51 0.84
N SER A 14 -2.56 -1.64 -0.46
CA SER A 14 -3.80 -2.21 -0.96
C SER A 14 -3.54 -3.10 -2.16
N TRP A 15 -4.42 -4.07 -2.35
CA TRP A 15 -4.52 -4.84 -3.58
C TRP A 15 -5.44 -4.11 -4.54
N GLN A 16 -5.08 -4.13 -5.82
CA GLN A 16 -5.86 -3.49 -6.87
C GLN A 16 -6.10 -4.50 -7.98
N TRP A 17 -7.31 -4.45 -8.53
CA TRP A 17 -7.66 -5.20 -9.72
C TRP A 17 -7.35 -4.37 -10.96
N ALA A 18 -6.78 -5.01 -11.97
CA ALA A 18 -6.50 -4.37 -13.24
C ALA A 18 -6.73 -5.33 -14.40
N VAL A 19 -7.14 -4.80 -15.54
CA VAL A 19 -7.19 -5.55 -16.79
C VAL A 19 -5.84 -5.45 -17.47
N SER A 20 -5.26 -6.61 -17.83
CA SER A 20 -3.99 -6.65 -18.56
C SER A 20 -4.14 -6.08 -19.96
N SER A 21 -3.09 -5.39 -20.46
CA SER A 21 -3.04 -4.93 -21.85
C SER A 21 -3.08 -6.06 -22.88
N SER A 22 -2.81 -7.30 -22.47
CA SER A 22 -2.91 -8.51 -23.30
C SER A 22 -4.24 -9.24 -23.14
N CYS A 23 -5.25 -8.63 -22.51
CA CYS A 23 -6.56 -9.24 -22.34
C CYS A 23 -7.33 -9.21 -23.67
N ASP A 24 -7.76 -10.35 -24.16
CA ASP A 24 -8.52 -10.45 -25.42
C ASP A 24 -9.95 -9.90 -25.31
N THR A 25 -10.49 -9.79 -24.10
CA THR A 25 -11.85 -9.32 -23.80
C THR A 25 -11.84 -8.33 -22.64
N PRO A 26 -11.27 -7.11 -22.81
CA PRO A 26 -11.14 -6.12 -21.73
C PRO A 26 -12.49 -5.73 -21.12
N GLU A 27 -13.58 -5.69 -21.93
CA GLU A 27 -14.92 -5.37 -21.44
C GLU A 27 -15.44 -6.41 -20.41
N ALA A 28 -15.08 -7.68 -20.59
CA ALA A 28 -15.41 -8.72 -19.62
C ALA A 28 -14.60 -8.56 -18.34
N GLY A 29 -13.34 -8.13 -18.45
CA GLY A 29 -12.49 -7.77 -17.31
C GLY A 29 -13.07 -6.60 -16.52
N ASP A 30 -13.47 -5.54 -17.21
CA ASP A 30 -14.10 -4.36 -16.59
C ASP A 30 -15.43 -4.73 -15.91
N ALA A 31 -16.27 -5.56 -16.57
CA ALA A 31 -17.52 -6.02 -16.00
C ALA A 31 -17.27 -6.84 -14.72
N TRP A 32 -16.23 -7.69 -14.71
CA TRP A 32 -15.83 -8.44 -13.52
C TRP A 32 -15.36 -7.52 -12.40
N ILE A 33 -14.50 -6.55 -12.69
CA ILE A 33 -13.99 -5.59 -11.69
C ILE A 33 -15.16 -4.81 -11.08
N ASN A 34 -16.07 -4.29 -11.92
CA ASN A 34 -17.25 -3.57 -11.43
C ASN A 34 -18.14 -4.45 -10.56
N PHE A 35 -18.28 -5.73 -10.91
CA PHE A 35 -19.06 -6.68 -10.12
C PHE A 35 -18.45 -6.90 -8.74
N ILE A 36 -17.15 -7.15 -8.64
CA ILE A 36 -16.51 -7.45 -7.34
C ILE A 36 -16.31 -6.21 -6.48
N LEU A 37 -16.22 -5.02 -7.09
CA LEU A 37 -16.09 -3.74 -6.38
C LEU A 37 -17.43 -3.14 -5.95
N ASP A 38 -18.55 -3.82 -6.19
CA ASP A 38 -19.84 -3.44 -5.60
C ASP A 38 -19.70 -3.30 -4.08
N PRO A 39 -20.15 -2.19 -3.48
CA PRO A 39 -19.92 -1.92 -2.06
C PRO A 39 -20.41 -3.02 -1.11
N ALA A 40 -21.52 -3.68 -1.42
CA ALA A 40 -22.04 -4.76 -0.58
C ALA A 40 -21.15 -6.00 -0.63
N ARG A 41 -20.57 -6.30 -1.79
CA ARG A 41 -19.62 -7.41 -1.94
C ARG A 41 -18.30 -7.10 -1.26
N VAL A 42 -17.78 -5.89 -1.43
CA VAL A 42 -16.56 -5.45 -0.74
C VAL A 42 -16.75 -5.51 0.77
N ALA A 43 -17.89 -5.06 1.30
CA ALA A 43 -18.21 -5.15 2.72
C ALA A 43 -18.25 -6.60 3.21
N ALA A 44 -18.92 -7.49 2.46
CA ALA A 44 -19.01 -8.92 2.81
C ALA A 44 -17.63 -9.60 2.81
N ILE A 45 -16.77 -9.30 1.83
CA ILE A 45 -15.39 -9.81 1.77
C ILE A 45 -14.57 -9.25 2.93
N ALA A 46 -14.66 -7.94 3.18
CA ALA A 46 -13.97 -7.29 4.29
C ALA A 46 -14.35 -7.90 5.64
N ASP A 47 -15.61 -8.16 5.87
CA ASP A 47 -16.09 -8.80 7.10
C ASP A 47 -15.63 -10.26 7.21
N ALA A 48 -15.66 -11.02 6.11
CA ALA A 48 -15.23 -12.42 6.10
C ALA A 48 -13.72 -12.55 6.36
N GLN A 49 -12.90 -11.75 5.68
CA GLN A 49 -11.45 -11.80 5.76
C GLN A 49 -10.85 -10.92 6.88
N THR A 50 -11.67 -10.10 7.52
CA THR A 50 -11.23 -9.11 8.51
C THR A 50 -10.17 -8.16 7.92
N THR A 51 -10.43 -7.68 6.71
CA THR A 51 -9.62 -6.70 6.00
C THR A 51 -10.33 -5.35 5.95
N ILE A 52 -9.60 -4.25 6.01
CA ILE A 52 -10.19 -2.90 5.96
C ILE A 52 -10.82 -2.68 4.59
N PRO A 53 -12.13 -2.32 4.49
CA PRO A 53 -12.78 -2.06 3.22
C PRO A 53 -12.17 -0.84 2.51
N GLY A 54 -12.05 -0.91 1.18
CA GLY A 54 -11.36 0.09 0.36
C GLY A 54 -12.17 1.37 0.08
N SER A 55 -13.42 1.48 0.55
CA SER A 55 -14.26 2.65 0.31
C SER A 55 -15.21 2.96 1.46
N ASP A 56 -15.60 4.25 1.58
CA ASP A 56 -16.58 4.70 2.57
C ASP A 56 -17.95 4.00 2.37
N ALA A 57 -18.34 3.75 1.12
CA ALA A 57 -19.58 3.05 0.81
C ALA A 57 -19.56 1.59 1.32
N ALA A 58 -18.47 0.88 1.13
CA ALA A 58 -18.33 -0.47 1.67
C ALA A 58 -18.20 -0.47 3.20
N LYS A 59 -17.47 0.50 3.77
CA LYS A 59 -17.40 0.68 5.24
C LYS A 59 -18.80 0.80 5.85
N ALA A 60 -19.68 1.62 5.26
CA ALA A 60 -21.03 1.85 5.78
C ALA A 60 -21.89 0.58 5.82
N LEU A 61 -21.58 -0.41 4.99
CA LEU A 61 -22.29 -1.71 4.92
C LEU A 61 -21.60 -2.82 5.73
N SER A 62 -20.37 -2.58 6.20
CA SER A 62 -19.60 -3.57 6.97
C SER A 62 -20.13 -3.65 8.41
N THR A 63 -20.30 -4.87 8.90
CA THR A 63 -20.68 -5.11 10.32
C THR A 63 -19.49 -4.98 11.27
N LYS A 64 -18.28 -5.18 10.78
CA LYS A 64 -17.04 -5.07 11.57
C LYS A 64 -16.46 -3.66 11.57
N PHE A 65 -16.46 -2.99 10.41
CA PHE A 65 -15.77 -1.71 10.21
C PHE A 65 -16.75 -0.52 10.15
N GLY A 66 -18.06 -0.77 10.06
CA GLY A 66 -19.09 0.26 10.06
C GLY A 66 -19.24 0.97 11.39
N GLU A 67 -20.20 1.89 11.48
CA GLU A 67 -20.49 2.64 12.71
C GLU A 67 -20.86 1.69 13.85
N GLY A 68 -20.18 1.83 14.99
CA GLY A 68 -20.37 0.94 16.14
C GLY A 68 -19.76 -0.46 15.99
N GLY A 69 -19.18 -0.79 14.86
CA GLY A 69 -18.50 -2.06 14.64
C GLY A 69 -17.22 -2.20 15.45
N PRO A 70 -16.85 -3.43 15.86
CA PRO A 70 -15.71 -3.66 16.75
C PRO A 70 -14.35 -3.24 16.16
N LEU A 71 -14.25 -3.09 14.84
CA LEU A 71 -13.04 -2.73 14.12
C LEU A 71 -13.14 -1.36 13.44
N ALA A 72 -14.17 -0.56 13.70
CA ALA A 72 -14.38 0.75 13.09
C ALA A 72 -13.17 1.68 13.26
N ILE A 73 -12.52 1.65 14.42
CA ILE A 73 -11.32 2.45 14.71
C ILE A 73 -10.19 2.22 13.70
N PHE A 74 -10.02 0.99 13.19
CA PHE A 74 -8.95 0.68 12.25
C PHE A 74 -9.17 1.32 10.89
N TYR A 75 -10.43 1.43 10.44
CA TYR A 75 -10.76 2.17 9.23
C TYR A 75 -10.42 3.65 9.38
N ASP A 76 -10.83 4.26 10.49
CA ASP A 76 -10.63 5.68 10.74
C ASP A 76 -9.13 6.02 10.90
N LEU A 77 -8.36 5.17 11.60
CA LEU A 77 -6.90 5.28 11.70
C LEU A 77 -6.22 5.11 10.34
N SER A 78 -6.64 4.14 9.53
CA SER A 78 -6.11 3.94 8.18
C SER A 78 -6.31 5.20 7.33
N LYS A 79 -7.52 5.77 7.35
CA LYS A 79 -7.85 6.99 6.59
C LYS A 79 -7.05 8.21 7.05
N ALA A 80 -6.80 8.33 8.36
CA ALA A 80 -6.13 9.49 8.95
C ALA A 80 -4.59 9.40 8.90
N GLN A 81 -4.02 8.20 8.98
CA GLN A 81 -2.60 8.00 9.27
C GLN A 81 -1.85 7.16 8.22
N ALA A 82 -2.56 6.51 7.29
CA ALA A 82 -1.88 5.67 6.30
C ALA A 82 -1.05 6.51 5.33
N VAL A 83 0.19 6.11 5.14
CA VAL A 83 1.09 6.62 4.10
C VAL A 83 1.20 5.56 3.02
N ILE A 84 0.73 5.91 1.84
CA ILE A 84 0.78 5.03 0.67
C ILE A 84 2.20 5.03 0.11
N ARG A 85 2.60 3.92 -0.45
CA ARG A 85 3.89 3.76 -1.14
C ARG A 85 4.05 4.80 -2.24
N PRO A 86 5.28 5.29 -2.49
CA PRO A 86 5.54 6.20 -3.60
C PRO A 86 5.07 5.58 -4.92
N PRO A 87 4.32 6.32 -5.75
CA PRO A 87 3.86 5.83 -7.05
C PRO A 87 4.98 5.91 -8.10
N THR A 88 6.04 5.17 -7.91
CA THR A 88 7.20 5.14 -8.82
C THR A 88 7.53 3.70 -9.22
N PRO A 89 7.92 3.45 -10.48
CA PRO A 89 8.46 2.16 -10.90
C PRO A 89 9.73 1.74 -10.13
N ALA A 90 10.50 2.70 -9.60
CA ALA A 90 11.65 2.47 -8.73
C ALA A 90 11.28 1.77 -7.41
N TYR A 91 9.99 1.70 -7.05
CA TYR A 91 9.58 1.15 -5.75
C TYR A 91 10.08 -0.27 -5.51
N THR A 92 10.22 -1.08 -6.56
CA THR A 92 10.74 -2.44 -6.43
C THR A 92 12.19 -2.44 -5.93
N THR A 93 13.02 -1.53 -6.46
CA THR A 93 14.42 -1.34 -6.02
C THR A 93 14.44 -0.76 -4.61
N ILE A 94 13.66 0.29 -4.34
CA ILE A 94 13.53 0.90 -3.01
C ILE A 94 13.20 -0.16 -1.95
N ALA A 95 12.22 -1.02 -2.21
CA ALA A 95 11.81 -2.05 -1.25
C ALA A 95 12.92 -3.07 -0.96
N LYS A 96 13.60 -3.56 -2.00
CA LYS A 96 14.70 -4.54 -1.87
C LYS A 96 15.91 -3.97 -1.14
N VAL A 97 16.31 -2.76 -1.52
CA VAL A 97 17.45 -2.08 -0.93
C VAL A 97 17.20 -1.78 0.55
N PHE A 98 15.99 -1.28 0.88
CA PHE A 98 15.62 -1.02 2.26
C PHE A 98 15.52 -2.30 3.10
N GLU A 99 14.94 -3.38 2.55
CA GLU A 99 14.88 -4.69 3.22
C GLU A 99 16.27 -5.20 3.56
N LYS A 100 17.21 -5.11 2.60
CA LYS A 100 18.61 -5.48 2.82
C LYS A 100 19.26 -4.61 3.89
N ALA A 101 19.12 -3.29 3.81
CA ALA A 101 19.68 -2.37 4.80
C ALA A 101 19.15 -2.65 6.21
N ALA A 102 17.84 -2.89 6.34
CA ALA A 102 17.23 -3.24 7.63
C ALA A 102 17.78 -4.57 8.20
N ALA A 103 18.00 -5.57 7.35
CA ALA A 103 18.61 -6.84 7.74
C ALA A 103 20.06 -6.65 8.19
N ASP A 104 20.85 -5.91 7.44
CA ASP A 104 22.27 -5.63 7.75
C ASP A 104 22.39 -4.89 9.10
N ILE A 105 21.55 -3.87 9.32
CA ILE A 105 21.50 -3.12 10.59
C ILE A 105 21.10 -4.03 11.75
N SER A 106 20.11 -4.90 11.56
CA SER A 106 19.70 -5.85 12.59
C SER A 106 20.79 -6.87 12.96
N ASN A 107 21.73 -7.11 12.04
CA ASN A 107 22.92 -7.94 12.23
C ASN A 107 24.14 -7.16 12.74
N GLY A 108 23.98 -5.88 13.06
CA GLY A 108 25.00 -5.06 13.73
C GLY A 108 25.81 -4.14 12.81
N ALA A 109 25.36 -3.94 11.56
CA ALA A 109 25.97 -2.93 10.70
C ALA A 109 25.72 -1.51 11.21
N ASP A 110 26.63 -0.58 10.87
CA ASP A 110 26.46 0.84 11.20
C ASP A 110 25.21 1.41 10.54
N VAL A 111 24.34 2.01 11.34
CA VAL A 111 23.01 2.48 10.89
C VAL A 111 23.13 3.58 9.85
N ALA A 112 23.94 4.60 10.13
CA ALA A 112 24.05 5.76 9.25
C ALA A 112 24.67 5.38 7.90
N GLY A 113 25.84 4.74 7.90
CA GLY A 113 26.51 4.35 6.68
C GLY A 113 25.73 3.33 5.84
N THR A 114 24.96 2.43 6.49
CA THR A 114 24.11 1.48 5.78
C THR A 114 22.93 2.17 5.09
N LEU A 115 22.33 3.15 5.74
CA LEU A 115 21.21 3.91 5.16
C LEU A 115 21.70 4.86 4.06
N ASP A 116 22.85 5.51 4.23
CA ASP A 116 23.45 6.36 3.19
C ASP A 116 23.76 5.54 1.93
N ALA A 117 24.39 4.37 2.07
CA ALA A 117 24.64 3.47 0.95
C ALA A 117 23.35 2.99 0.27
N ALA A 118 22.27 2.77 1.04
CA ALA A 118 20.96 2.41 0.50
C ALA A 118 20.36 3.54 -0.35
N VAL A 119 20.50 4.79 0.09
CA VAL A 119 20.05 5.97 -0.68
C VAL A 119 20.85 6.08 -1.98
N ASP A 120 22.18 5.96 -1.93
CA ASP A 120 23.04 6.02 -3.12
C ASP A 120 22.67 4.96 -4.15
N GLU A 121 22.36 3.72 -3.72
CA GLU A 121 21.93 2.64 -4.60
C GLU A 121 20.57 2.93 -5.26
N ILE A 122 19.63 3.49 -4.51
CA ILE A 122 18.31 3.86 -5.02
C ILE A 122 18.42 5.01 -6.03
N ASP A 123 19.20 6.03 -5.72
CA ASP A 123 19.40 7.19 -6.60
C ASP A 123 20.09 6.78 -7.89
N ALA A 124 21.11 5.91 -7.83
CA ALA A 124 21.76 5.35 -9.00
C ALA A 124 20.80 4.55 -9.91
N ASP A 125 19.87 3.77 -9.33
CA ASP A 125 18.83 3.07 -10.09
C ASP A 125 17.89 4.06 -10.79
N ILE A 126 17.44 5.09 -10.08
CA ILE A 126 16.56 6.13 -10.64
C ILE A 126 17.25 6.89 -11.79
N GLU A 127 18.52 7.29 -11.61
CA GLU A 127 19.30 7.98 -12.62
C GLU A 127 19.55 7.11 -13.86
N SER A 128 19.94 5.85 -13.68
CA SER A 128 20.20 4.91 -14.78
C SER A 128 18.96 4.62 -15.63
N ASN A 129 17.78 4.77 -15.04
CA ASN A 129 16.49 4.63 -15.72
C ASN A 129 15.86 5.96 -16.16
N GLY A 130 16.66 7.04 -16.22
CA GLY A 130 16.20 8.36 -16.68
C GLY A 130 15.07 8.94 -15.84
N GLY A 131 15.04 8.67 -14.53
CA GLY A 131 13.99 9.09 -13.61
C GLY A 131 12.67 8.36 -13.81
N TYR A 132 12.65 7.25 -14.54
CA TYR A 132 11.44 6.50 -14.89
C TYR A 132 10.34 7.35 -15.57
N GLY A 133 10.72 8.45 -16.22
CA GLY A 133 9.78 9.36 -16.88
C GLY A 133 8.99 10.27 -15.94
N PHE A 134 9.26 10.26 -14.66
CA PHE A 134 8.74 11.26 -13.73
C PHE A 134 9.56 12.55 -13.86
N LYS A 135 8.89 13.62 -14.30
CA LYS A 135 9.43 14.99 -14.36
C LYS A 135 8.74 15.85 -13.33
#